data_965de9d2b376ca51e03ecb5534e7b1aa
#
_entry.id   965de9d2b376ca51e03ecb5534e7b1aa
#
_cell.length_a   1.000
_cell.length_b   1.000
_cell.length_c   1.000
_cell.angle_alpha   90.00
_cell.angle_beta   90.00
_cell.angle_gamma   90.00
#
_symmetry.space_group_name_H-M   'P 1'
#
loop_
_entity.id
_entity.type
_entity.pdbx_description
1 polymer ?
#
loop_
_entity_poly.entity_id
_entity_poly.type
_entity_poly.pdbx_seq_one_letter_code
_entity_poly.pdbx_strand_id
1 'polypeptide(L)'
;MQFSKNWARRIGLACVLTALPLTAEQRSNDRYAGVNGVRLHYVDQGKGPLILFLHGFPEFWYSWKDLLADFGRDHHAVALDMRGYNLSSKPETVDAYRVPIIVEDIRALAVKLKAKKFVLVGHDWGGVIAWAFAAQHPEMLDRLIIINAPHPTLFERLLASDPAQQKASGYFNLFNSPQAEQMLSANNYAVMLGAFGSSLNEEDRSVYLAAWNRPGGLTGGLNYYRAAQLRSPAGASPGQAAQPPAIQPLAPITTPTLVIWGEKDTALLTGNLEGLDQFVKPLTIQRVPDGSHWVVHEKPAQVIQYIRAFLKRGA
;
A
#
# COMPACT_ATOMS: atom_id res chain seq x y z
N MET A 1 14.64 -54.37 47.70
CA MET A 1 13.52 -53.55 47.14
C MET A 1 14.12 -52.53 46.18
N GLN A 2 13.97 -52.78 44.88
CA GLN A 2 14.56 -51.98 43.82
C GLN A 2 13.51 -51.02 43.34
N PHE A 3 13.79 -49.69 43.37
CA PHE A 3 12.97 -48.67 42.72
C PHE A 3 13.59 -48.33 41.36
N SER A 4 12.91 -48.69 40.30
CA SER A 4 13.26 -48.28 38.93
C SER A 4 12.78 -46.86 38.63
N LYS A 5 13.68 -46.01 38.21
CA LYS A 5 13.37 -44.64 37.69
C LYS A 5 13.18 -44.71 36.15
N ASN A 6 11.94 -44.71 35.70
CA ASN A 6 11.62 -44.47 34.31
C ASN A 6 11.56 -42.97 34.02
N TRP A 7 12.51 -42.48 33.25
CA TRP A 7 12.57 -41.09 32.77
C TRP A 7 12.05 -41.06 31.33
N ALA A 8 10.78 -40.66 31.17
CA ALA A 8 10.17 -40.47 29.85
C ALA A 8 10.72 -39.20 29.20
N ARG A 9 11.55 -39.36 28.16
CA ARG A 9 11.96 -38.30 27.26
C ARG A 9 10.75 -37.82 26.47
N ARG A 10 10.28 -36.58 26.74
CA ARG A 10 9.36 -35.87 25.85
C ARG A 10 10.18 -35.32 24.67
N ILE A 11 10.05 -35.94 23.52
CA ILE A 11 10.53 -35.40 22.25
C ILE A 11 9.53 -34.31 21.83
N GLY A 12 9.94 -33.07 22.00
CA GLY A 12 9.19 -31.92 21.44
C GLY A 12 9.37 -31.92 19.92
N LEU A 13 8.29 -32.21 19.20
CA LEU A 13 8.24 -32.06 17.75
C LEU A 13 8.16 -30.54 17.45
N ALA A 14 9.29 -29.93 17.11
CA ALA A 14 9.32 -28.59 16.57
C ALA A 14 8.75 -28.66 15.12
N CYS A 15 7.51 -28.22 14.93
CA CYS A 15 6.98 -27.96 13.59
C CYS A 15 7.77 -26.79 12.97
N VAL A 16 8.76 -27.13 12.17
CA VAL A 16 9.38 -26.16 11.27
C VAL A 16 8.38 -25.91 10.14
N LEU A 17 7.64 -24.82 10.24
CA LEU A 17 6.85 -24.30 9.11
C LEU A 17 7.82 -23.89 8.00
N THR A 18 8.11 -24.80 7.08
CA THR A 18 8.79 -24.48 5.85
C THR A 18 7.83 -23.68 4.99
N ALA A 19 8.11 -22.38 4.83
CA ALA A 19 7.42 -21.55 3.85
C ALA A 19 7.52 -22.26 2.49
N LEU A 20 6.38 -22.58 1.89
CA LEU A 20 6.33 -23.15 0.56
C LEU A 20 6.99 -22.16 -0.41
N PRO A 21 7.96 -22.58 -1.23
CA PRO A 21 8.54 -21.69 -2.22
C PRO A 21 7.47 -21.32 -3.24
N LEU A 22 7.37 -20.04 -3.59
CA LEU A 22 6.62 -19.57 -4.75
C LEU A 22 6.83 -20.50 -5.94
N THR A 23 5.76 -20.79 -6.69
CA THR A 23 5.83 -21.68 -7.84
C THR A 23 6.87 -21.18 -8.87
N ALA A 24 7.42 -22.04 -9.69
CA ALA A 24 8.43 -21.66 -10.72
C ALA A 24 7.87 -20.58 -11.68
N GLU A 25 6.56 -20.56 -11.93
CA GLU A 25 5.88 -19.59 -12.77
C GLU A 25 5.84 -18.19 -12.13
N GLN A 26 5.65 -18.10 -10.81
CA GLN A 26 5.73 -16.82 -10.07
C GLN A 26 7.16 -16.26 -10.04
N ARG A 27 8.20 -17.12 -10.02
CA ARG A 27 9.61 -16.69 -10.06
C ARG A 27 10.05 -16.17 -11.43
N SER A 28 9.38 -16.54 -12.52
CA SER A 28 9.76 -16.14 -13.88
C SER A 28 9.48 -14.66 -14.18
N ASN A 29 8.60 -14.01 -13.40
CA ASN A 29 8.18 -12.63 -13.62
C ASN A 29 8.79 -11.62 -12.63
N ASP A 30 9.64 -12.07 -11.69
CA ASP A 30 10.38 -11.20 -10.77
C ASP A 30 11.41 -10.38 -11.56
N ARG A 31 11.38 -9.07 -11.36
CA ARG A 31 12.27 -8.09 -11.98
C ARG A 31 12.85 -7.14 -10.96
N TYR A 32 13.97 -6.52 -11.31
CA TYR A 32 14.62 -5.53 -10.47
C TYR A 32 15.06 -4.32 -11.29
N ALA A 33 14.88 -3.14 -10.72
CA ALA A 33 15.39 -1.88 -11.26
C ALA A 33 16.23 -1.15 -10.22
N GLY A 34 17.47 -0.78 -10.57
CA GLY A 34 18.26 0.15 -9.76
C GLY A 34 17.85 1.58 -10.10
N VAL A 35 17.33 2.34 -9.15
CA VAL A 35 16.90 3.74 -9.29
C VAL A 35 17.29 4.52 -8.04
N ASN A 36 17.74 5.76 -8.16
CA ASN A 36 17.99 6.68 -7.05
C ASN A 36 18.70 6.06 -5.83
N GLY A 37 19.70 5.20 -6.10
CA GLY A 37 20.48 4.54 -5.04
C GLY A 37 19.78 3.34 -4.37
N VAL A 38 18.59 2.94 -4.80
CA VAL A 38 17.86 1.77 -4.31
C VAL A 38 17.63 0.75 -5.44
N ARG A 39 17.48 -0.51 -5.06
CA ARG A 39 17.03 -1.58 -5.95
C ARG A 39 15.57 -1.87 -5.67
N LEU A 40 14.69 -1.58 -6.61
CA LEU A 40 13.29 -1.86 -6.53
C LEU A 40 12.96 -3.21 -7.17
N HIS A 41 12.21 -4.03 -6.49
CA HIS A 41 11.63 -5.26 -7.02
C HIS A 41 10.24 -4.96 -7.60
N TYR A 42 9.90 -5.61 -8.70
CA TYR A 42 8.57 -5.57 -9.27
C TYR A 42 8.25 -6.87 -10.00
N VAL A 43 6.97 -7.15 -10.17
CA VAL A 43 6.46 -8.24 -10.99
C VAL A 43 5.73 -7.64 -12.18
N ASP A 44 6.00 -8.19 -13.38
CA ASP A 44 5.37 -7.71 -14.60
C ASP A 44 4.69 -8.81 -15.39
N GLN A 45 3.66 -8.45 -16.12
CA GLN A 45 2.95 -9.33 -17.05
C GLN A 45 2.53 -8.58 -18.31
N GLY A 46 2.52 -9.30 -19.44
CA GLY A 46 2.01 -8.80 -20.70
C GLY A 46 2.94 -7.82 -21.42
N LYS A 47 2.40 -7.20 -22.46
CA LYS A 47 3.05 -6.20 -23.31
C LYS A 47 2.02 -5.19 -23.76
N GLY A 48 2.44 -3.94 -23.99
CA GLY A 48 1.56 -2.86 -24.43
C GLY A 48 1.80 -1.57 -23.67
N PRO A 49 0.83 -0.66 -23.57
CA PRO A 49 0.91 0.52 -22.73
C PRO A 49 1.16 0.16 -21.27
N LEU A 50 1.99 0.93 -20.58
CA LEU A 50 2.31 0.65 -19.17
C LEU A 50 1.11 0.99 -18.28
N ILE A 51 0.76 0.05 -17.39
CA ILE A 51 -0.07 0.28 -16.20
C ILE A 51 0.73 -0.12 -14.98
N LEU A 52 0.97 0.83 -14.06
CA LEU A 52 1.83 0.66 -12.89
C LEU A 52 0.98 0.70 -11.61
N PHE A 53 1.12 -0.31 -10.77
CA PHE A 53 0.37 -0.50 -9.53
C PHE A 53 1.26 -0.26 -8.31
N LEU A 54 0.80 0.61 -7.40
CA LEU A 54 1.44 0.96 -6.14
C LEU A 54 0.57 0.49 -4.97
N HIS A 55 1.10 -0.39 -4.15
CA HIS A 55 0.43 -0.94 -2.97
C HIS A 55 0.48 0.01 -1.76
N GLY A 56 -0.24 -0.33 -0.70
CA GLY A 56 -0.21 0.35 0.58
C GLY A 56 0.54 -0.39 1.69
N PHE A 57 0.28 0.00 2.93
CA PHE A 57 0.77 -0.67 4.14
C PHE A 57 -0.34 -1.59 4.70
N PRO A 58 -0.04 -2.81 5.08
CA PRO A 58 1.26 -3.49 5.09
C PRO A 58 1.44 -4.43 3.89
N GLU A 59 1.06 -4.01 2.72
CA GLU A 59 1.01 -4.80 1.50
C GLU A 59 2.34 -4.78 0.71
N PHE A 60 2.31 -5.38 -0.49
CA PHE A 60 3.40 -5.43 -1.47
C PHE A 60 2.82 -5.84 -2.83
N TRP A 61 3.62 -6.03 -3.87
CA TRP A 61 3.17 -6.31 -5.24
C TRP A 61 2.03 -7.36 -5.33
N TYR A 62 2.00 -8.32 -4.40
CA TYR A 62 1.07 -9.45 -4.41
C TYR A 62 -0.40 -9.03 -4.24
N SER A 63 -0.67 -7.89 -3.62
CA SER A 63 -2.03 -7.34 -3.54
C SER A 63 -2.66 -7.10 -4.91
N TRP A 64 -1.84 -6.97 -5.94
CA TRP A 64 -2.24 -6.72 -7.31
C TRP A 64 -2.31 -7.97 -8.21
N LYS A 65 -2.15 -9.18 -7.66
CA LYS A 65 -2.06 -10.44 -8.43
C LYS A 65 -3.19 -10.62 -9.46
N ASP A 66 -4.43 -10.34 -9.06
CA ASP A 66 -5.60 -10.50 -9.93
C ASP A 66 -5.65 -9.40 -11.02
N LEU A 67 -5.24 -8.18 -10.67
CA LEU A 67 -5.15 -7.07 -11.63
C LEU A 67 -4.01 -7.28 -12.61
N LEU A 68 -2.85 -7.78 -12.15
CA LEU A 68 -1.75 -8.15 -13.04
C LEU A 68 -2.18 -9.20 -14.06
N ALA A 69 -2.88 -10.25 -13.62
CA ALA A 69 -3.38 -11.30 -14.49
C ALA A 69 -4.40 -10.79 -15.53
N ASP A 70 -5.27 -9.85 -15.13
CA ASP A 70 -6.25 -9.28 -16.03
C ASP A 70 -5.62 -8.28 -17.02
N PHE A 71 -4.92 -7.25 -16.51
CA PHE A 71 -4.35 -6.19 -17.34
C PHE A 71 -3.15 -6.66 -18.17
N GLY A 72 -2.45 -7.71 -17.74
CA GLY A 72 -1.37 -8.33 -18.52
C GLY A 72 -1.82 -8.91 -19.87
N ARG A 73 -3.12 -9.00 -20.15
CA ARG A 73 -3.64 -9.45 -21.43
C ARG A 73 -3.49 -8.40 -22.55
N ASP A 74 -3.48 -7.12 -22.21
CA ASP A 74 -3.49 -6.00 -23.17
C ASP A 74 -2.62 -4.81 -22.78
N HIS A 75 -1.96 -4.86 -21.62
CA HIS A 75 -1.03 -3.86 -21.09
C HIS A 75 0.30 -4.51 -20.67
N HIS A 76 1.36 -3.71 -20.58
CA HIS A 76 2.49 -4.05 -19.74
C HIS A 76 2.10 -3.70 -18.30
N ALA A 77 1.54 -4.68 -17.59
CA ALA A 77 1.09 -4.55 -16.21
C ALA A 77 2.26 -4.76 -15.27
N VAL A 78 2.54 -3.80 -14.39
CA VAL A 78 3.68 -3.81 -13.47
C VAL A 78 3.20 -3.54 -12.06
N ALA A 79 3.45 -4.45 -11.10
CA ALA A 79 3.20 -4.24 -9.68
C ALA A 79 4.53 -4.13 -8.94
N LEU A 80 4.73 -3.00 -8.28
CA LEU A 80 5.97 -2.62 -7.61
C LEU A 80 5.94 -3.03 -6.15
N ASP A 81 7.05 -3.56 -5.63
CA ASP A 81 7.38 -3.43 -4.21
C ASP A 81 7.99 -2.05 -4.01
N MET A 82 7.28 -1.12 -3.40
CA MET A 82 7.84 0.19 -3.10
C MET A 82 9.05 0.06 -2.16
N ARG A 83 9.94 1.06 -2.12
CA ARG A 83 11.09 1.02 -1.19
C ARG A 83 10.61 0.72 0.25
N GLY A 84 11.37 -0.07 0.97
CA GLY A 84 11.00 -0.49 2.33
C GLY A 84 10.20 -1.79 2.41
N TYR A 85 9.64 -2.27 1.31
CA TYR A 85 8.77 -3.44 1.31
C TYR A 85 9.41 -4.66 0.64
N ASN A 86 9.01 -5.82 1.11
CA ASN A 86 9.27 -7.17 0.59
C ASN A 86 10.71 -7.35 0.03
N LEU A 87 10.89 -7.41 -1.28
CA LEU A 87 12.18 -7.66 -1.95
C LEU A 87 12.92 -6.38 -2.38
N SER A 88 12.30 -5.22 -2.25
CA SER A 88 12.93 -3.93 -2.51
C SER A 88 13.89 -3.52 -1.39
N SER A 89 14.83 -2.63 -1.73
CA SER A 89 15.77 -2.02 -0.77
C SER A 89 15.03 -1.35 0.37
N LYS A 90 15.61 -1.45 1.57
CA LYS A 90 15.07 -0.90 2.82
C LYS A 90 16.10 0.05 3.46
N PRO A 91 16.16 1.32 3.00
CA PRO A 91 17.04 2.31 3.62
C PRO A 91 16.80 2.44 5.12
N GLU A 92 17.87 2.63 5.89
CA GLU A 92 17.79 2.70 7.35
C GLU A 92 17.20 4.03 7.86
N THR A 93 17.45 5.12 7.14
CA THR A 93 17.03 6.45 7.57
C THR A 93 15.56 6.71 7.27
N VAL A 94 14.83 7.27 8.22
CA VAL A 94 13.42 7.66 8.07
C VAL A 94 13.24 8.64 6.91
N ASP A 95 14.15 9.60 6.76
CA ASP A 95 14.10 10.61 5.70
C ASP A 95 14.09 10.03 4.28
N ALA A 96 14.64 8.83 4.08
CA ALA A 96 14.59 8.14 2.80
C ALA A 96 13.16 7.75 2.36
N TYR A 97 12.18 7.86 3.25
CA TYR A 97 10.78 7.48 3.00
C TYR A 97 9.85 8.68 2.80
N ARG A 98 10.41 9.89 2.67
CA ARG A 98 9.59 11.08 2.36
C ARG A 98 8.94 10.96 0.98
N VAL A 99 7.69 11.38 0.88
CA VAL A 99 6.86 11.29 -0.33
C VAL A 99 7.58 11.77 -1.60
N PRO A 100 8.27 12.94 -1.65
CA PRO A 100 8.97 13.39 -2.85
C PRO A 100 10.06 12.42 -3.33
N ILE A 101 10.74 11.74 -2.40
CA ILE A 101 11.80 10.77 -2.74
C ILE A 101 11.19 9.54 -3.40
N ILE A 102 10.05 9.06 -2.89
CA ILE A 102 9.36 7.89 -3.44
C ILE A 102 8.73 8.23 -4.80
N VAL A 103 8.18 9.43 -4.97
CA VAL A 103 7.69 9.93 -6.27
C VAL A 103 8.78 9.84 -7.34
N GLU A 104 10.02 10.26 -7.00
CA GLU A 104 11.15 10.17 -7.93
C GLU A 104 11.56 8.72 -8.22
N ASP A 105 11.35 7.77 -7.31
CA ASP A 105 11.55 6.35 -7.62
C ASP A 105 10.57 5.86 -8.69
N ILE A 106 9.29 6.25 -8.56
CA ILE A 106 8.26 5.88 -9.53
C ILE A 106 8.59 6.48 -10.90
N ARG A 107 9.01 7.76 -10.92
CA ARG A 107 9.43 8.44 -12.16
C ARG A 107 10.61 7.73 -12.81
N ALA A 108 11.64 7.43 -12.05
CA ALA A 108 12.83 6.75 -12.54
C ALA A 108 12.54 5.31 -13.03
N LEU A 109 11.63 4.59 -12.35
CA LEU A 109 11.17 3.27 -12.80
C LEU A 109 10.44 3.38 -14.14
N ALA A 110 9.48 4.31 -14.28
CA ALA A 110 8.74 4.51 -15.52
C ALA A 110 9.67 4.84 -16.70
N VAL A 111 10.70 5.67 -16.48
CA VAL A 111 11.75 5.96 -17.47
C VAL A 111 12.53 4.70 -17.84
N LYS A 112 12.92 3.86 -16.87
CA LYS A 112 13.61 2.58 -17.16
C LYS A 112 12.72 1.61 -17.94
N LEU A 113 11.43 1.61 -17.69
CA LEU A 113 10.42 0.85 -18.44
C LEU A 113 10.09 1.48 -19.80
N LYS A 114 10.78 2.59 -20.17
CA LYS A 114 10.62 3.33 -21.43
C LYS A 114 9.22 3.88 -21.65
N ALA A 115 8.46 4.11 -20.59
CA ALA A 115 7.14 4.70 -20.65
C ALA A 115 7.25 6.23 -20.71
N LYS A 116 6.74 6.84 -21.79
CA LYS A 116 6.59 8.30 -21.91
C LYS A 116 5.36 8.77 -21.16
N LYS A 117 4.27 8.02 -21.31
CA LYS A 117 3.02 8.18 -20.57
C LYS A 117 2.53 6.82 -20.11
N PHE A 118 1.83 6.79 -18.98
CA PHE A 118 1.32 5.55 -18.42
C PHE A 118 0.10 5.76 -17.53
N VAL A 119 -0.57 4.66 -17.21
CA VAL A 119 -1.65 4.62 -16.22
C VAL A 119 -1.03 4.32 -14.86
N LEU A 120 -1.31 5.17 -13.87
CA LEU A 120 -0.85 4.97 -12.49
C LEU A 120 -2.02 4.60 -11.60
N VAL A 121 -1.90 3.49 -10.89
CA VAL A 121 -2.89 2.96 -9.94
C VAL A 121 -2.28 2.92 -8.56
N GLY A 122 -2.92 3.49 -7.55
CA GLY A 122 -2.43 3.47 -6.18
C GLY A 122 -3.51 3.16 -5.16
N HIS A 123 -3.18 2.33 -4.18
CA HIS A 123 -3.99 2.01 -3.02
C HIS A 123 -3.30 2.47 -1.75
N ASP A 124 -4.02 3.01 -0.78
CA ASP A 124 -3.49 3.45 0.53
C ASP A 124 -2.24 4.36 0.37
N TRP A 125 -1.07 4.01 0.92
CA TRP A 125 0.18 4.76 0.70
C TRP A 125 0.56 4.86 -0.78
N GLY A 126 0.32 3.83 -1.57
CA GLY A 126 0.51 3.90 -3.03
C GLY A 126 -0.38 4.96 -3.67
N GLY A 127 -1.59 5.17 -3.15
CA GLY A 127 -2.48 6.25 -3.57
C GLY A 127 -1.98 7.63 -3.15
N VAL A 128 -1.44 7.78 -1.93
CA VAL A 128 -0.80 9.04 -1.49
C VAL A 128 0.37 9.41 -2.42
N ILE A 129 1.21 8.43 -2.76
CA ILE A 129 2.32 8.64 -3.71
C ILE A 129 1.78 8.97 -5.11
N ALA A 130 0.72 8.29 -5.55
CA ALA A 130 0.11 8.53 -6.87
C ALA A 130 -0.52 9.93 -6.98
N TRP A 131 -1.17 10.44 -5.93
CA TRP A 131 -1.63 11.83 -5.84
C TRP A 131 -0.48 12.82 -6.00
N ALA A 132 0.61 12.62 -5.25
CA ALA A 132 1.79 13.47 -5.32
C ALA A 132 2.48 13.40 -6.69
N PHE A 133 2.55 12.21 -7.29
CA PHE A 133 3.08 12.02 -8.63
C PHE A 133 2.28 12.78 -9.68
N ALA A 134 0.95 12.69 -9.63
CA ALA A 134 0.07 13.38 -10.57
C ALA A 134 0.17 14.93 -10.48
N ALA A 135 0.44 15.44 -9.29
CA ALA A 135 0.66 16.88 -9.09
C ALA A 135 2.03 17.35 -9.58
N GLN A 136 3.07 16.49 -9.52
CA GLN A 136 4.45 16.84 -9.86
C GLN A 136 4.82 16.51 -11.30
N HIS A 137 4.26 15.43 -11.86
CA HIS A 137 4.60 14.89 -13.19
C HIS A 137 3.34 14.57 -14.02
N PRO A 138 2.37 15.50 -14.15
CA PRO A 138 1.13 15.26 -14.89
C PRO A 138 1.38 14.87 -16.36
N GLU A 139 2.47 15.36 -16.94
CA GLU A 139 2.87 15.08 -18.33
C GLU A 139 3.18 13.59 -18.58
N MET A 140 3.53 12.84 -17.55
CA MET A 140 3.83 11.41 -17.62
C MET A 140 2.59 10.51 -17.45
N LEU A 141 1.43 11.06 -17.14
CA LEU A 141 0.24 10.27 -16.89
C LEU A 141 -0.79 10.38 -18.03
N ASP A 142 -1.30 9.22 -18.46
CA ASP A 142 -2.50 9.14 -19.28
C ASP A 142 -3.76 9.15 -18.41
N ARG A 143 -3.73 8.40 -17.31
CA ARG A 143 -4.82 8.27 -16.33
C ARG A 143 -4.26 8.04 -14.95
N LEU A 144 -5.01 8.52 -13.96
CA LEU A 144 -4.76 8.26 -12.55
C LEU A 144 -5.91 7.46 -11.95
N ILE A 145 -5.61 6.38 -11.23
CA ILE A 145 -6.59 5.58 -10.49
C ILE A 145 -6.18 5.52 -9.03
N ILE A 146 -7.07 5.94 -8.15
CA ILE A 146 -6.86 5.94 -6.71
C ILE A 146 -7.89 5.02 -6.05
N ILE A 147 -7.42 4.15 -5.16
CA ILE A 147 -8.28 3.21 -4.44
C ILE A 147 -8.07 3.43 -2.95
N ASN A 148 -9.13 3.76 -2.22
CA ASN A 148 -9.11 3.99 -0.77
C ASN A 148 -7.85 4.74 -0.28
N ALA A 149 -7.56 5.88 -0.90
CA ALA A 149 -6.48 6.77 -0.50
C ALA A 149 -6.92 8.23 -0.59
N PRO A 150 -6.89 8.99 0.51
CA PRO A 150 -7.40 10.34 0.54
C PRO A 150 -6.47 11.29 -0.21
N HIS A 151 -7.07 12.35 -0.77
CA HIS A 151 -6.28 13.49 -1.23
C HIS A 151 -5.64 14.17 -0.01
N PRO A 152 -4.32 14.40 0.00
CA PRO A 152 -3.61 14.86 1.20
C PRO A 152 -4.22 16.10 1.86
N THR A 153 -4.59 17.11 1.08
CA THR A 153 -5.20 18.35 1.60
C THR A 153 -6.54 18.12 2.29
N LEU A 154 -7.38 17.21 1.76
CA LEU A 154 -8.66 16.86 2.37
C LEU A 154 -8.47 16.06 3.65
N PHE A 155 -7.53 15.13 3.63
CA PHE A 155 -7.21 14.31 4.78
C PHE A 155 -6.68 15.13 5.95
N GLU A 156 -5.76 16.08 5.67
CA GLU A 156 -5.26 17.01 6.68
C GLU A 156 -6.39 17.84 7.30
N ARG A 157 -7.32 18.35 6.47
CA ARG A 157 -8.50 19.06 6.95
C ARG A 157 -9.35 18.20 7.88
N LEU A 158 -9.62 16.95 7.51
CA LEU A 158 -10.42 16.03 8.33
C LEU A 158 -9.69 15.65 9.62
N LEU A 159 -8.37 15.40 9.57
CA LEU A 159 -7.57 15.16 10.77
C LEU A 159 -7.60 16.35 11.73
N ALA A 160 -7.70 17.57 11.22
CA ALA A 160 -7.78 18.79 12.05
C ALA A 160 -9.19 19.01 12.64
N SER A 161 -10.26 18.62 11.96
CA SER A 161 -11.62 19.10 12.29
C SER A 161 -12.69 18.00 12.47
N ASP A 162 -12.45 16.76 12.03
CA ASP A 162 -13.45 15.68 12.13
C ASP A 162 -13.09 14.67 13.23
N PRO A 163 -13.79 14.64 14.37
CA PRO A 163 -13.54 13.68 15.44
C PRO A 163 -13.66 12.21 15.01
N ALA A 164 -14.50 11.90 14.01
CA ALA A 164 -14.66 10.55 13.53
C ALA A 164 -13.40 10.11 12.78
N GLN A 165 -12.86 10.94 11.86
CA GLN A 165 -11.61 10.66 11.17
C GLN A 165 -10.44 10.65 12.13
N GLN A 166 -10.37 11.56 13.10
CA GLN A 166 -9.33 11.54 14.14
C GLN A 166 -9.30 10.20 14.88
N LYS A 167 -10.47 9.71 15.32
CA LYS A 167 -10.60 8.41 15.98
C LYS A 167 -10.18 7.26 15.04
N ALA A 168 -10.65 7.24 13.81
CA ALA A 168 -10.30 6.24 12.80
C ALA A 168 -8.78 6.19 12.53
N SER A 169 -8.11 7.34 12.59
CA SER A 169 -6.67 7.50 12.37
C SER A 169 -5.81 7.27 13.63
N GLY A 170 -6.40 6.80 14.73
CA GLY A 170 -5.69 6.57 16.01
C GLY A 170 -4.49 5.62 15.90
N TYR A 171 -4.50 4.70 14.94
CA TYR A 171 -3.39 3.77 14.67
C TYR A 171 -2.08 4.48 14.28
N PHE A 172 -2.11 5.71 13.78
CA PHE A 172 -0.89 6.49 13.50
C PHE A 172 -0.01 6.65 14.74
N ASN A 173 -0.63 6.82 15.92
CA ASN A 173 0.11 6.98 17.16
C ASN A 173 0.87 5.70 17.53
N LEU A 174 0.26 4.53 17.30
CA LEU A 174 0.93 3.24 17.45
C LEU A 174 2.08 3.11 16.45
N PHE A 175 1.87 3.38 15.15
CA PHE A 175 2.86 3.20 14.10
C PHE A 175 4.07 4.12 14.24
N ASN A 176 3.90 5.26 14.91
CA ASN A 176 4.99 6.17 15.26
C ASN A 176 5.63 5.88 16.63
N SER A 177 5.12 4.90 17.38
CA SER A 177 5.68 4.55 18.69
C SER A 177 7.00 3.77 18.54
N PRO A 178 7.90 3.84 19.55
CA PRO A 178 9.10 2.99 19.58
C PRO A 178 8.80 1.49 19.66
N GLN A 179 7.59 1.11 20.10
CA GLN A 179 7.16 -0.28 20.27
C GLN A 179 6.38 -0.81 19.05
N ALA A 180 6.23 -0.03 17.97
CA ALA A 180 5.39 -0.38 16.83
C ALA A 180 5.74 -1.75 16.23
N GLU A 181 7.01 -2.00 15.94
CA GLU A 181 7.47 -3.27 15.37
C GLU A 181 7.17 -4.45 16.30
N GLN A 182 7.43 -4.30 17.60
CA GLN A 182 7.16 -5.35 18.58
C GLN A 182 5.67 -5.66 18.68
N MET A 183 4.83 -4.65 18.76
CA MET A 183 3.38 -4.81 18.91
C MET A 183 2.75 -5.42 17.64
N LEU A 184 3.18 -4.98 16.46
CA LEU A 184 2.64 -5.46 15.20
C LEU A 184 3.11 -6.86 14.83
N SER A 185 4.34 -7.27 15.22
CA SER A 185 4.86 -8.62 14.99
C SER A 185 4.44 -9.63 16.05
N ALA A 186 3.85 -9.17 17.18
CA ALA A 186 3.42 -10.05 18.26
C ALA A 186 2.41 -11.11 17.78
N ASN A 187 2.47 -12.29 18.40
CA ASN A 187 1.55 -13.40 18.10
C ASN A 187 1.48 -13.71 16.59
N ASN A 188 2.62 -13.79 15.93
CA ASN A 188 2.72 -14.03 14.49
C ASN A 188 1.91 -13.03 13.66
N TYR A 189 2.09 -11.74 13.93
CA TYR A 189 1.42 -10.62 13.24
C TYR A 189 -0.11 -10.62 13.36
N ALA A 190 -0.65 -11.12 14.47
CA ALA A 190 -2.09 -11.27 14.67
C ALA A 190 -2.86 -9.97 14.46
N VAL A 191 -2.31 -8.82 14.91
CA VAL A 191 -2.95 -7.50 14.72
C VAL A 191 -3.01 -7.13 13.25
N MET A 192 -1.94 -7.34 12.49
CA MET A 192 -1.89 -7.03 11.06
C MET A 192 -2.80 -7.96 10.25
N LEU A 193 -2.76 -9.28 10.53
CA LEU A 193 -3.68 -10.25 9.90
C LEU A 193 -5.14 -9.93 10.24
N GLY A 194 -5.41 -9.52 11.48
CA GLY A 194 -6.74 -9.12 11.93
C GLY A 194 -7.30 -7.90 11.19
N ALA A 195 -6.45 -6.97 10.78
CA ALA A 195 -6.86 -5.79 10.01
C ALA A 195 -7.45 -6.15 8.63
N PHE A 196 -6.97 -7.23 8.00
CA PHE A 196 -7.53 -7.74 6.75
C PHE A 196 -8.85 -8.52 6.93
N GLY A 197 -9.20 -8.91 8.16
CA GLY A 197 -10.41 -9.71 8.43
C GLY A 197 -10.43 -11.01 7.61
N SER A 198 -11.47 -11.18 6.80
CA SER A 198 -11.63 -12.33 5.89
C SER A 198 -11.12 -12.08 4.46
N SER A 199 -10.48 -10.94 4.20
CA SER A 199 -10.01 -10.57 2.84
C SER A 199 -8.84 -11.42 2.35
N LEU A 200 -8.10 -12.07 3.26
CA LEU A 200 -6.99 -12.96 2.93
C LEU A 200 -7.37 -14.42 3.24
N ASN A 201 -7.20 -15.32 2.26
CA ASN A 201 -7.25 -16.76 2.49
C ASN A 201 -5.94 -17.27 3.13
N GLU A 202 -5.84 -18.57 3.46
CA GLU A 202 -4.66 -19.14 4.14
C GLU A 202 -3.39 -19.07 3.28
N GLU A 203 -3.49 -19.22 1.97
CA GLU A 203 -2.34 -19.06 1.06
C GLU A 203 -1.85 -17.62 1.07
N ASP A 204 -2.76 -16.66 0.91
CA ASP A 204 -2.44 -15.23 0.98
C ASP A 204 -1.77 -14.88 2.31
N ARG A 205 -2.33 -15.34 3.45
CA ARG A 205 -1.75 -15.10 4.79
C ARG A 205 -0.31 -15.60 4.88
N SER A 206 -0.04 -16.80 4.36
CA SER A 206 1.31 -17.37 4.35
C SER A 206 2.30 -16.51 3.56
N VAL A 207 1.86 -15.99 2.41
CA VAL A 207 2.65 -15.12 1.53
C VAL A 207 2.93 -13.77 2.21
N TYR A 208 1.93 -13.18 2.87
CA TYR A 208 2.10 -11.93 3.63
C TYR A 208 3.04 -12.10 4.82
N LEU A 209 2.90 -13.16 5.60
CA LEU A 209 3.80 -13.48 6.71
C LEU A 209 5.25 -13.63 6.25
N ALA A 210 5.47 -14.29 5.12
CA ALA A 210 6.82 -14.42 4.55
C ALA A 210 7.42 -13.07 4.16
N ALA A 211 6.62 -12.14 3.62
CA ALA A 211 7.06 -10.80 3.26
C ALA A 211 7.38 -9.94 4.50
N TRP A 212 6.51 -9.97 5.52
CA TRP A 212 6.68 -9.19 6.75
C TRP A 212 7.87 -9.67 7.60
N ASN A 213 8.16 -10.97 7.58
CA ASN A 213 9.32 -11.55 8.28
C ASN A 213 10.66 -11.25 7.61
N ARG A 214 10.69 -10.59 6.45
CA ARG A 214 11.96 -10.19 5.83
C ARG A 214 12.65 -9.14 6.69
N PRO A 215 13.99 -9.18 6.83
CA PRO A 215 14.74 -8.18 7.60
C PRO A 215 14.36 -6.75 7.19
N GLY A 216 13.94 -5.95 8.16
CA GLY A 216 13.52 -4.55 7.95
C GLY A 216 12.19 -4.34 7.21
N GLY A 217 11.45 -5.41 6.85
CA GLY A 217 10.21 -5.30 6.08
C GLY A 217 9.12 -4.50 6.80
N LEU A 218 8.93 -4.75 8.09
CA LEU A 218 7.97 -4.01 8.90
C LEU A 218 8.42 -2.56 9.15
N THR A 219 9.68 -2.37 9.54
CA THR A 219 10.26 -1.03 9.78
C THR A 219 10.22 -0.16 8.53
N GLY A 220 10.52 -0.73 7.36
CA GLY A 220 10.43 -0.01 6.08
C GLY A 220 9.03 0.53 5.82
N GLY A 221 7.99 -0.26 6.04
CA GLY A 221 6.59 0.18 5.92
C GLY A 221 6.21 1.25 6.94
N LEU A 222 6.62 1.08 8.21
CA LEU A 222 6.36 2.05 9.28
C LEU A 222 7.06 3.39 9.05
N ASN A 223 8.19 3.39 8.35
CA ASN A 223 8.94 4.62 8.06
C ASN A 223 8.18 5.58 7.13
N TYR A 224 7.18 5.14 6.38
CA TYR A 224 6.27 6.04 5.65
C TYR A 224 5.49 6.94 6.60
N TYR A 225 4.94 6.38 7.67
CA TYR A 225 4.21 7.13 8.70
C TYR A 225 5.13 8.05 9.49
N ARG A 226 6.34 7.59 9.83
CA ARG A 226 7.36 8.34 10.56
C ARG A 226 7.89 9.51 9.73
N ALA A 227 8.17 9.31 8.46
CA ALA A 227 8.65 10.35 7.53
C ALA A 227 7.59 11.42 7.24
N ALA A 228 6.32 11.03 7.18
CA ALA A 228 5.20 11.95 7.01
C ALA A 228 4.75 12.59 8.33
N GLN A 229 5.30 12.17 9.48
CA GLN A 229 4.96 12.65 10.83
C GLN A 229 3.45 12.57 11.13
N LEU A 230 2.76 11.59 10.53
CA LEU A 230 1.33 11.42 10.70
C LEU A 230 1.01 11.07 12.16
N ARG A 231 0.13 11.85 12.77
CA ARG A 231 -0.37 11.64 14.13
C ARG A 231 -1.85 11.92 14.17
N SER A 232 -2.57 11.21 15.04
CA SER A 232 -3.95 11.54 15.34
C SER A 232 -4.04 12.31 16.66
N PRO A 233 -4.85 13.38 16.75
CA PRO A 233 -5.19 14.01 18.02
C PRO A 233 -5.88 13.06 18.99
N ALA A 234 -6.62 12.07 18.49
CA ALA A 234 -7.27 11.06 19.31
C ALA A 234 -6.25 10.15 19.97
N GLY A 235 -6.22 10.12 21.31
CA GLY A 235 -5.28 9.31 22.10
C GLY A 235 -3.88 9.90 22.20
N ALA A 236 -3.66 11.15 21.82
CA ALA A 236 -2.42 11.86 22.08
C ALA A 236 -2.24 12.10 23.60
N SER A 237 -1.04 11.89 24.12
CA SER A 237 -0.74 12.22 25.52
C SER A 237 -0.83 13.73 25.76
N PRO A 238 -1.25 14.19 26.96
CA PRO A 238 -1.26 15.60 27.31
C PRO A 238 0.15 16.22 27.07
N GLY A 239 0.19 17.31 26.29
CA GLY A 239 1.44 18.01 25.90
C GLY A 239 2.04 17.60 24.57
N GLN A 240 1.57 16.56 23.90
CA GLN A 240 1.86 16.27 22.51
C GLN A 240 0.83 17.01 21.64
N ALA A 241 1.06 18.30 21.38
CA ALA A 241 0.28 19.02 20.40
C ALA A 241 0.40 18.29 19.05
N ALA A 242 -0.75 17.99 18.42
CA ALA A 242 -0.77 17.50 17.07
C ALA A 242 -0.09 18.57 16.18
N GLN A 243 1.15 18.32 15.78
CA GLN A 243 1.71 19.10 14.69
C GLN A 243 0.96 18.66 13.42
N PRO A 244 0.55 19.61 12.57
CA PRO A 244 -0.04 19.25 11.28
C PRO A 244 0.95 18.34 10.55
N PRO A 245 0.47 17.30 9.86
CA PRO A 245 1.33 16.45 9.06
C PRO A 245 2.13 17.28 8.07
N ALA A 246 3.40 16.95 7.87
CA ALA A 246 4.28 17.66 6.93
C ALA A 246 3.92 17.33 5.46
N ILE A 247 2.63 17.28 5.15
CA ILE A 247 2.12 17.06 3.80
C ILE A 247 1.90 18.43 3.16
N GLN A 248 2.73 18.75 2.17
CA GLN A 248 2.56 20.00 1.43
C GLN A 248 1.29 19.95 0.59
N PRO A 249 0.54 21.08 0.49
CA PRO A 249 -0.59 21.18 -0.42
C PRO A 249 -0.16 20.81 -1.84
N LEU A 250 -0.93 19.95 -2.50
CA LEU A 250 -0.67 19.56 -3.88
C LEU A 250 -1.21 20.63 -4.84
N ALA A 251 -0.53 20.79 -5.98
CA ALA A 251 -1.08 21.52 -7.10
C ALA A 251 -2.37 20.83 -7.60
N PRO A 252 -3.33 21.57 -8.20
CA PRO A 252 -4.52 20.98 -8.80
C PRO A 252 -4.18 19.88 -9.79
N ILE A 253 -4.88 18.74 -9.70
CA ILE A 253 -4.65 17.58 -10.56
C ILE A 253 -5.53 17.70 -11.81
N THR A 254 -4.88 17.75 -12.97
CA THR A 254 -5.53 17.87 -14.28
C THR A 254 -5.56 16.56 -15.08
N THR A 255 -4.84 15.54 -14.59
CA THR A 255 -4.90 14.19 -15.16
C THR A 255 -6.28 13.59 -14.94
N PRO A 256 -6.95 13.02 -15.96
CA PRO A 256 -8.21 12.31 -15.78
C PRO A 256 -8.09 11.25 -14.70
N THR A 257 -8.93 11.37 -13.66
CA THR A 257 -8.80 10.59 -12.43
C THR A 257 -10.04 9.77 -12.14
N LEU A 258 -9.85 8.49 -11.80
CA LEU A 258 -10.84 7.60 -11.21
C LEU A 258 -10.50 7.39 -9.74
N VAL A 259 -11.47 7.62 -8.86
CA VAL A 259 -11.39 7.21 -7.45
C VAL A 259 -12.35 6.06 -7.22
N ILE A 260 -11.86 4.95 -6.69
CA ILE A 260 -12.65 3.81 -6.24
C ILE A 260 -12.59 3.79 -4.70
N TRP A 261 -13.75 3.72 -4.05
CA TRP A 261 -13.81 3.82 -2.60
C TRP A 261 -14.74 2.76 -2.00
N GLY A 262 -14.16 1.87 -1.18
CA GLY A 262 -14.90 0.97 -0.32
C GLY A 262 -15.47 1.73 0.87
N GLU A 263 -16.81 1.82 0.98
CA GLU A 263 -17.48 2.69 1.96
C GLU A 263 -17.46 2.13 3.39
N LYS A 264 -17.09 0.85 3.55
CA LYS A 264 -16.86 0.22 4.87
C LYS A 264 -15.44 0.38 5.37
N ASP A 265 -14.63 1.23 4.75
CA ASP A 265 -13.31 1.58 5.25
C ASP A 265 -13.42 2.22 6.63
N THR A 266 -12.80 1.58 7.64
CA THR A 266 -12.82 2.05 9.04
C THR A 266 -11.62 2.92 9.40
N ALA A 267 -10.63 3.02 8.52
CA ALA A 267 -9.44 3.84 8.67
C ALA A 267 -9.55 5.17 7.91
N LEU A 268 -10.05 5.11 6.68
CA LEU A 268 -10.18 6.25 5.78
C LEU A 268 -11.67 6.43 5.43
N LEU A 269 -12.32 7.33 6.16
CA LEU A 269 -13.78 7.49 6.09
C LEU A 269 -14.21 8.19 4.79
N THR A 270 -15.46 8.00 4.39
CA THR A 270 -16.05 8.54 3.15
C THR A 270 -16.07 10.07 3.07
N GLY A 271 -15.95 10.78 4.20
CA GLY A 271 -15.76 12.23 4.24
C GLY A 271 -14.54 12.72 3.42
N ASN A 272 -13.57 11.84 3.17
CA ASN A 272 -12.41 12.12 2.30
C ASN A 272 -12.78 12.31 0.82
N LEU A 273 -13.99 12.02 0.41
CA LEU A 273 -14.49 12.26 -0.95
C LEU A 273 -15.17 13.62 -1.11
N GLU A 274 -15.51 14.29 0.01
CA GLU A 274 -16.25 15.54 0.00
C GLU A 274 -15.37 16.71 -0.42
N GLY A 275 -15.74 17.35 -1.54
CA GLY A 275 -15.00 18.48 -2.11
C GLY A 275 -13.74 18.09 -2.89
N LEU A 276 -13.57 16.79 -3.22
CA LEU A 276 -12.43 16.32 -4.01
C LEU A 276 -12.41 16.94 -5.42
N ASP A 277 -13.57 17.25 -5.98
CA ASP A 277 -13.74 17.92 -7.27
C ASP A 277 -13.16 19.35 -7.31
N GLN A 278 -12.83 19.94 -6.16
CA GLN A 278 -12.15 21.23 -6.07
C GLN A 278 -10.66 21.09 -6.40
N PHE A 279 -10.07 19.93 -6.20
CA PHE A 279 -8.64 19.67 -6.36
C PHE A 279 -8.33 18.83 -7.62
N VAL A 280 -9.30 18.12 -8.16
CA VAL A 280 -9.11 17.12 -9.23
C VAL A 280 -10.15 17.30 -10.33
N LYS A 281 -9.70 17.59 -11.57
CA LYS A 281 -10.57 17.72 -12.75
C LYS A 281 -9.84 17.22 -14.01
N PRO A 282 -10.42 16.30 -14.80
CA PRO A 282 -11.73 15.65 -14.59
C PRO A 282 -11.68 14.52 -13.56
N LEU A 283 -12.76 14.35 -12.81
CA LEU A 283 -12.90 13.37 -11.73
C LEU A 283 -14.08 12.42 -11.98
N THR A 284 -13.86 11.13 -11.77
CA THR A 284 -14.89 10.09 -11.68
C THR A 284 -14.77 9.39 -10.34
N ILE A 285 -15.86 9.22 -9.60
CA ILE A 285 -15.88 8.48 -8.34
C ILE A 285 -16.77 7.24 -8.49
N GLN A 286 -16.25 6.07 -8.12
CA GLN A 286 -16.95 4.80 -8.00
C GLN A 286 -16.96 4.37 -6.54
N ARG A 287 -18.15 4.34 -5.95
CA ARG A 287 -18.35 3.90 -4.56
C ARG A 287 -18.67 2.42 -4.54
N VAL A 288 -18.10 1.70 -3.57
CA VAL A 288 -18.35 0.28 -3.32
C VAL A 288 -18.97 0.14 -1.93
N PRO A 289 -20.31 0.15 -1.82
CA PRO A 289 -21.00 0.26 -0.52
C PRO A 289 -20.71 -0.90 0.45
N ASP A 290 -20.36 -2.07 -0.08
CA ASP A 290 -20.04 -3.29 0.68
C ASP A 290 -18.54 -3.63 0.69
N GLY A 291 -17.68 -2.77 0.11
CA GLY A 291 -16.22 -2.90 0.15
C GLY A 291 -15.62 -2.17 1.34
N SER A 292 -14.56 -2.73 1.92
CA SER A 292 -13.76 -2.12 2.98
C SER A 292 -12.53 -1.40 2.43
N HIS A 293 -11.56 -1.08 3.30
CA HIS A 293 -10.22 -0.65 2.92
C HIS A 293 -9.56 -1.62 1.94
N TRP A 294 -9.83 -2.91 2.12
CA TRP A 294 -9.24 -4.01 1.36
C TRP A 294 -10.03 -4.37 0.10
N VAL A 295 -10.71 -3.40 -0.50
CA VAL A 295 -11.59 -3.61 -1.68
C VAL A 295 -10.88 -4.27 -2.87
N VAL A 296 -9.56 -4.10 -2.99
CA VAL A 296 -8.73 -4.75 -4.02
C VAL A 296 -8.73 -6.28 -3.84
N HIS A 297 -8.71 -6.78 -2.60
CA HIS A 297 -8.79 -8.21 -2.28
C HIS A 297 -10.22 -8.72 -2.28
N GLU A 298 -11.15 -7.92 -1.75
CA GLU A 298 -12.54 -8.34 -1.57
C GLU A 298 -13.32 -8.38 -2.87
N LYS A 299 -13.03 -7.45 -3.79
CA LYS A 299 -13.81 -7.18 -4.99
C LYS A 299 -12.92 -6.98 -6.23
N PRO A 300 -11.91 -7.84 -6.48
CA PRO A 300 -10.96 -7.61 -7.58
C PRO A 300 -11.64 -7.49 -8.94
N ALA A 301 -12.66 -8.33 -9.23
CA ALA A 301 -13.39 -8.29 -10.47
C ALA A 301 -14.13 -6.95 -10.69
N GLN A 302 -14.72 -6.38 -9.62
CA GLN A 302 -15.41 -5.09 -9.68
C GLN A 302 -14.43 -3.93 -9.86
N VAL A 303 -13.30 -3.96 -9.16
CA VAL A 303 -12.21 -2.98 -9.32
C VAL A 303 -11.69 -3.01 -10.75
N ILE A 304 -11.41 -4.19 -11.31
CA ILE A 304 -10.99 -4.37 -12.70
C ILE A 304 -12.03 -3.79 -13.66
N GLN A 305 -13.32 -4.10 -13.46
CA GLN A 305 -14.40 -3.59 -14.28
C GLN A 305 -14.44 -2.05 -14.31
N TYR A 306 -14.32 -1.41 -13.14
CA TYR A 306 -14.33 0.05 -13.03
C TYR A 306 -13.14 0.67 -13.75
N ILE A 307 -11.92 0.12 -13.55
CA ILE A 307 -10.72 0.61 -14.22
C ILE A 307 -10.84 0.44 -15.74
N ARG A 308 -11.24 -0.73 -16.22
CA ARG A 308 -11.42 -0.98 -17.66
C ARG A 308 -12.47 -0.06 -18.30
N ALA A 309 -13.58 0.18 -17.60
CA ALA A 309 -14.61 1.10 -18.07
C ALA A 309 -14.09 2.55 -18.15
N PHE A 310 -13.26 2.95 -17.20
CA PHE A 310 -12.66 4.28 -17.17
C PHE A 310 -11.61 4.47 -18.27
N LEU A 311 -10.76 3.47 -18.50
CA LEU A 311 -9.75 3.52 -19.56
C LEU A 311 -10.34 3.60 -20.97
N LYS A 312 -11.53 3.03 -21.17
CA LYS A 312 -12.25 3.12 -22.46
C LYS A 312 -12.86 4.51 -22.73
N ARG A 313 -13.07 5.36 -21.72
CA ARG A 313 -13.62 6.70 -21.87
C ARG A 313 -12.50 7.66 -22.32
N GLY A 314 -12.38 7.93 -23.61
CA GLY A 314 -11.41 8.87 -24.17
C GLY A 314 -10.28 8.22 -24.97
N ALA A 315 -10.48 6.98 -25.43
CA ALA A 315 -9.76 6.39 -26.56
C ALA A 315 -10.36 6.88 -27.87
#